data_e174bd2b5a4bc511127e5a840ebc0870
#
_entry.id   e174bd2b5a4bc511127e5a840ebc0870
#
_cell.length_a   1.000
_cell.length_b   1.000
_cell.length_c   1.000
_cell.angle_alpha   90.00
_cell.angle_beta   90.00
_cell.angle_gamma   90.00
#
_symmetry.space_group_name_H-M   'P 1'
#
loop_
_entity.id
_entity.type
_entity.pdbx_description
1 polymer ?
#
loop_
_entity_poly.entity_id
_entity_poly.type
_entity_poly.pdbx_seq_one_letter_code
_entity_poly.pdbx_strand_id
1 'polypeptide(L)'
;MSYTYNIFARTAGVDSVHAGEAYTFRVPRRILYAWPALSDWYEAMIREKLGGTITDPENVYMTLDHMLPVRNQTQERFISESRRWAKEQGFHLSEGEGIGHILAIEQQWVEPGMLVPHFDTHISCIGAIGALGVGCLKEMLRPLTQGLLWMEIPEVVRVELHGSFQPGVMGRDLLHTLVMELGLSRCSGKILEFGGPGARSMPLASRVTVCNLINYLGCVSAVFDPDADAQTENAYSELIHLDLGCIEPCLAAPPSIANAVPLSKAAGTQIDIGIIGTCAGGGLEDLEAAAHVLSGRRLAPGRKLYISPATAAIQSEAIRRGYYQIFSDAGCFLILKSN
;
A
#
# COMPACT_ATOMS: atom_id res chain seq x y z
N MET A 1 9.10 -24.15 -4.71
CA MET A 1 8.75 -23.31 -3.54
C MET A 1 8.13 -22.03 -4.09
N SER A 2 7.09 -21.45 -3.45
CA SER A 2 6.52 -20.18 -3.91
C SER A 2 7.53 -19.04 -3.78
N TYR A 3 7.31 -17.95 -4.52
CA TYR A 3 8.12 -16.75 -4.39
C TYR A 3 8.10 -16.20 -2.96
N THR A 4 6.91 -16.18 -2.35
CA THR A 4 6.71 -15.76 -0.96
C THR A 4 7.54 -16.59 0.02
N TYR A 5 7.49 -17.92 -0.08
CA TYR A 5 8.28 -18.79 0.80
C TYR A 5 9.79 -18.68 0.56
N ASN A 6 10.20 -18.35 -0.68
CA ASN A 6 11.62 -18.06 -0.96
C ASN A 6 12.08 -16.77 -0.26
N ILE A 7 11.22 -15.72 -0.16
CA ILE A 7 11.52 -14.51 0.63
C ILE A 7 11.73 -14.88 2.09
N PHE A 8 10.82 -15.66 2.68
CA PHE A 8 10.92 -16.06 4.08
C PHE A 8 12.15 -16.94 4.34
N ALA A 9 12.37 -17.97 3.52
CA ALA A 9 13.51 -18.89 3.68
C ALA A 9 14.84 -18.13 3.63
N ARG A 10 15.02 -17.28 2.62
CA ARG A 10 16.23 -16.46 2.47
C ARG A 10 16.40 -15.49 3.65
N THR A 11 15.33 -14.87 4.13
CA THR A 11 15.39 -13.93 5.26
C THR A 11 15.65 -14.61 6.58
N ALA A 12 15.18 -15.85 6.75
CA ALA A 12 15.46 -16.69 7.91
C ALA A 12 16.85 -17.36 7.85
N GLY A 13 17.50 -17.41 6.68
CA GLY A 13 18.77 -18.10 6.46
C GLY A 13 18.65 -19.63 6.47
N VAL A 14 17.51 -20.16 5.97
CA VAL A 14 17.21 -21.59 5.86
C VAL A 14 16.91 -21.98 4.42
N ASP A 15 17.02 -23.29 4.11
CA ASP A 15 16.80 -23.80 2.75
C ASP A 15 15.33 -23.76 2.33
N SER A 16 14.41 -23.95 3.29
CA SER A 16 12.97 -23.96 3.04
C SER A 16 12.17 -23.58 4.28
N VAL A 17 10.94 -23.13 4.07
CA VAL A 17 9.95 -22.85 5.12
C VAL A 17 8.60 -23.41 4.71
N HIS A 18 7.72 -23.66 5.72
CA HIS A 18 6.36 -24.14 5.52
C HIS A 18 5.37 -23.31 6.35
N ALA A 19 4.13 -23.25 5.89
CA ALA A 19 3.06 -22.60 6.64
C ALA A 19 2.92 -23.21 8.04
N GLY A 20 2.68 -22.37 9.05
CA GLY A 20 2.57 -22.76 10.45
C GLY A 20 3.90 -22.84 11.21
N GLU A 21 5.03 -22.81 10.52
CA GLU A 21 6.34 -22.71 11.19
C GLU A 21 6.58 -21.27 11.65
N ALA A 22 7.28 -21.10 12.77
CA ALA A 22 7.60 -19.78 13.32
C ALA A 22 9.10 -19.50 13.27
N TYR A 23 9.45 -18.33 12.78
CA TYR A 23 10.85 -17.90 12.67
C TYR A 23 11.08 -16.51 13.25
N THR A 24 12.33 -16.22 13.54
CA THR A 24 12.81 -14.87 13.81
C THR A 24 13.64 -14.42 12.61
N PHE A 25 13.11 -13.44 11.89
CA PHE A 25 13.70 -12.89 10.67
C PHE A 25 14.63 -11.71 11.00
N ARG A 26 15.78 -11.64 10.34
CA ARG A 26 16.57 -10.42 10.32
C ARG A 26 15.99 -9.48 9.26
N VAL A 27 15.53 -8.30 9.69
CA VAL A 27 14.89 -7.29 8.83
C VAL A 27 15.72 -6.01 8.83
N PRO A 28 16.66 -5.86 7.88
CA PRO A 28 17.52 -4.69 7.84
C PRO A 28 16.73 -3.41 7.57
N ARG A 29 15.76 -3.44 6.66
CA ARG A 29 14.94 -2.29 6.28
C ARG A 29 13.71 -2.19 7.17
N ARG A 30 13.48 -1.02 7.76
CA ARG A 30 12.32 -0.72 8.60
C ARG A 30 11.74 0.60 8.19
N ILE A 31 10.42 0.64 8.01
CA ILE A 31 9.71 1.84 7.60
C ILE A 31 8.67 2.16 8.65
N LEU A 32 8.53 3.42 9.01
CA LEU A 32 7.52 3.91 9.95
C LEU A 32 7.05 5.30 9.55
N TYR A 33 5.89 5.67 10.04
CA TYR A 33 5.43 7.05 9.99
C TYR A 33 5.19 7.60 11.40
N ALA A 34 5.30 8.89 11.55
CA ALA A 34 4.98 9.54 12.81
C ALA A 34 3.47 9.59 13.01
N TRP A 35 3.01 8.96 14.08
CA TRP A 35 1.63 9.02 14.54
C TRP A 35 1.62 9.31 16.04
N PRO A 36 0.84 10.30 16.53
CA PRO A 36 0.97 10.81 17.91
C PRO A 36 1.00 9.73 18.99
N ALA A 37 0.04 8.79 18.91
CA ALA A 37 -0.06 7.74 19.92
C ALA A 37 1.01 6.66 19.82
N LEU A 38 1.65 6.49 18.65
CA LEU A 38 2.62 5.43 18.40
C LEU A 38 4.05 5.93 18.59
N SER A 39 4.41 7.08 18.01
CA SER A 39 5.78 7.60 18.11
C SER A 39 6.17 7.91 19.57
N ASP A 40 5.31 8.58 20.31
CA ASP A 40 5.54 8.84 21.73
C ASP A 40 5.69 7.54 22.54
N TRP A 41 4.85 6.55 22.26
CA TRP A 41 4.88 5.27 22.93
C TRP A 41 6.18 4.50 22.62
N TYR A 42 6.62 4.48 21.35
CA TYR A 42 7.88 3.82 20.98
C TYR A 42 9.08 4.54 21.57
N GLU A 43 9.13 5.87 21.51
CA GLU A 43 10.21 6.65 22.11
C GLU A 43 10.33 6.37 23.62
N ALA A 44 9.21 6.39 24.34
CA ALA A 44 9.18 6.08 25.77
C ALA A 44 9.61 4.64 26.07
N MET A 45 9.09 3.66 25.32
CA MET A 45 9.43 2.24 25.52
C MET A 45 10.90 1.95 25.22
N ILE A 46 11.45 2.53 24.16
CA ILE A 46 12.87 2.36 23.80
C ILE A 46 13.74 3.00 24.89
N ARG A 47 13.42 4.21 25.31
CA ARG A 47 14.19 4.97 26.31
C ARG A 47 14.14 4.32 27.69
N GLU A 48 12.95 3.93 28.16
CA GLU A 48 12.74 3.45 29.52
C GLU A 48 13.07 1.97 29.72
N LYS A 49 12.79 1.13 28.74
CA LYS A 49 12.87 -0.33 28.90
C LYS A 49 14.02 -1.00 28.15
N LEU A 50 14.56 -0.38 27.10
CA LEU A 50 15.51 -1.00 26.19
C LEU A 50 16.85 -0.25 26.11
N GLY A 51 17.10 0.69 27.00
CA GLY A 51 18.37 1.43 27.07
C GLY A 51 18.57 2.48 25.98
N GLY A 52 17.52 2.83 25.24
CA GLY A 52 17.52 3.92 24.29
C GLY A 52 18.20 3.67 22.94
N THR A 53 18.56 2.42 22.63
CA THR A 53 19.30 2.09 21.40
C THR A 53 18.39 1.52 20.32
N ILE A 54 18.63 1.96 19.08
CA ILE A 54 18.06 1.39 17.88
C ILE A 54 19.18 0.77 17.04
N THR A 55 18.99 -0.45 16.58
CA THR A 55 19.98 -1.14 15.76
C THR A 55 19.94 -0.58 14.35
N ASP A 56 21.12 -0.30 13.76
CA ASP A 56 21.30 0.15 12.38
C ASP A 56 20.28 1.26 11.99
N PRO A 57 20.28 2.41 12.70
CA PRO A 57 19.28 3.46 12.53
C PRO A 57 19.28 4.08 11.12
N GLU A 58 20.40 4.01 10.39
CA GLU A 58 20.54 4.41 9.00
C GLU A 58 19.69 3.56 8.04
N ASN A 59 19.18 2.43 8.50
CA ASN A 59 18.26 1.57 7.75
C ASN A 59 16.79 1.76 8.17
N VAL A 60 16.51 2.78 8.97
CA VAL A 60 15.15 3.17 9.39
C VAL A 60 14.71 4.39 8.58
N TYR A 61 13.57 4.26 7.91
CA TYR A 61 12.94 5.32 7.13
C TYR A 61 11.69 5.77 7.85
N MET A 62 11.64 7.04 8.23
CA MET A 62 10.50 7.63 8.92
C MET A 62 9.86 8.72 8.07
N THR A 63 8.55 8.74 8.01
CA THR A 63 7.80 9.78 7.30
C THR A 63 6.97 10.64 8.26
N LEU A 64 6.94 11.93 7.98
CA LEU A 64 5.98 12.88 8.52
C LEU A 64 4.98 13.19 7.41
N ASP A 65 4.00 12.33 7.25
CA ASP A 65 2.99 12.39 6.19
C ASP A 65 1.57 12.65 6.73
N HIS A 66 1.41 12.53 8.03
CA HIS A 66 0.18 12.84 8.74
C HIS A 66 0.26 14.21 9.42
N MET A 67 -0.89 14.89 9.54
CA MET A 67 -1.02 16.21 10.19
C MET A 67 -0.27 17.35 9.50
N LEU A 68 0.03 17.20 8.23
CA LEU A 68 0.59 18.26 7.39
C LEU A 68 -0.45 18.76 6.39
N PRO A 69 -0.56 20.09 6.17
CA PRO A 69 0.09 21.14 6.95
C PRO A 69 -0.43 21.21 8.39
N VAL A 70 0.45 21.61 9.30
CA VAL A 70 0.13 21.77 10.73
C VAL A 70 -1.00 22.80 10.90
N ARG A 71 -2.00 22.49 11.75
CA ARG A 71 -3.20 23.31 11.94
C ARG A 71 -3.36 23.87 13.35
N ASN A 72 -2.60 23.38 14.33
CA ASN A 72 -2.67 23.81 15.72
C ASN A 72 -1.37 23.48 16.48
N GLN A 73 -1.23 24.05 17.68
CA GLN A 73 -0.04 23.89 18.52
C GLN A 73 0.24 22.43 18.92
N THR A 74 -0.80 21.61 19.10
CA THR A 74 -0.60 20.19 19.44
C THR A 74 0.05 19.44 18.29
N GLN A 75 -0.39 19.68 17.05
CA GLN A 75 0.22 19.11 15.86
C GLN A 75 1.64 19.62 15.66
N GLU A 76 1.89 20.92 15.86
CA GLU A 76 3.24 21.51 15.76
C GLU A 76 4.21 20.87 16.75
N ARG A 77 3.78 20.73 18.01
CA ARG A 77 4.59 20.07 19.04
C ARG A 77 4.92 18.63 18.63
N PHE A 78 3.92 17.85 18.22
CA PHE A 78 4.09 16.47 17.79
C PHE A 78 5.08 16.34 16.62
N ILE A 79 4.91 17.16 15.56
CA ILE A 79 5.80 17.16 14.39
C ILE A 79 7.22 17.55 14.80
N SER A 80 7.38 18.56 15.65
CA SER A 80 8.70 19.01 16.13
C SER A 80 9.40 17.94 16.99
N GLU A 81 8.67 17.25 17.86
CA GLU A 81 9.20 16.15 18.69
C GLU A 81 9.59 14.95 17.82
N SER A 82 8.74 14.57 16.84
CA SER A 82 9.03 13.48 15.90
C SER A 82 10.27 13.78 15.04
N ARG A 83 10.40 15.02 14.54
CA ARG A 83 11.58 15.47 13.78
C ARG A 83 12.85 15.43 14.63
N ARG A 84 12.77 15.89 15.90
CA ARG A 84 13.86 15.81 16.85
C ARG A 84 14.30 14.37 17.08
N TRP A 85 13.34 13.48 17.37
CA TRP A 85 13.60 12.06 17.62
C TRP A 85 14.26 11.38 16.43
N ALA A 86 13.74 11.56 15.21
CA ALA A 86 14.34 11.01 14.00
C ALA A 86 15.79 11.47 13.82
N LYS A 87 16.06 12.75 14.07
CA LYS A 87 17.43 13.32 14.00
C LYS A 87 18.36 12.75 15.06
N GLU A 88 17.90 12.65 16.31
CA GLU A 88 18.67 12.10 17.43
C GLU A 88 19.04 10.63 17.20
N GLN A 89 18.14 9.87 16.59
CA GLN A 89 18.36 8.45 16.27
C GLN A 89 19.14 8.23 14.98
N GLY A 90 19.21 9.21 14.10
CA GLY A 90 19.87 9.09 12.80
C GLY A 90 19.03 8.40 11.71
N PHE A 91 17.68 8.51 11.79
CA PHE A 91 16.79 7.98 10.77
C PHE A 91 16.83 8.76 9.47
N HIS A 92 16.54 8.09 8.35
CA HIS A 92 16.14 8.78 7.14
C HIS A 92 14.75 9.39 7.35
N LEU A 93 14.66 10.71 7.32
CA LEU A 93 13.41 11.43 7.53
C LEU A 93 12.92 12.05 6.22
N SER A 94 11.69 11.71 5.81
CA SER A 94 10.95 12.38 4.74
C SER A 94 9.77 13.15 5.35
N GLU A 95 9.64 14.42 5.00
CA GLU A 95 8.60 15.30 5.55
C GLU A 95 7.82 16.00 4.45
N GLY A 96 6.50 15.77 4.39
CA GLY A 96 5.61 16.43 3.45
C GLY A 96 5.68 15.95 2.00
N GLU A 97 6.63 15.06 1.67
CA GLU A 97 6.83 14.57 0.30
C GLU A 97 5.70 13.64 -0.16
N GLY A 98 5.01 12.99 0.76
CA GLY A 98 3.90 12.11 0.44
C GLY A 98 3.70 10.98 1.44
N ILE A 99 2.88 10.03 1.05
CA ILE A 99 2.52 8.88 1.87
C ILE A 99 3.69 7.90 1.93
N GLY A 100 4.18 7.58 3.14
CA GLY A 100 5.44 6.88 3.37
C GLY A 100 5.60 5.55 2.65
N HIS A 101 4.58 4.70 2.66
CA HIS A 101 4.65 3.41 1.98
C HIS A 101 4.59 3.54 0.43
N ILE A 102 4.10 4.65 -0.13
CA ILE A 102 4.24 4.96 -1.57
C ILE A 102 5.62 5.50 -1.87
N LEU A 103 6.17 6.37 -1.01
CA LEU A 103 7.55 6.85 -1.11
C LEU A 103 8.56 5.70 -1.07
N ALA A 104 8.28 4.64 -0.33
CA ALA A 104 9.12 3.44 -0.28
C ALA A 104 9.35 2.81 -1.66
N ILE A 105 8.34 2.89 -2.54
CA ILE A 105 8.44 2.43 -3.94
C ILE A 105 9.10 3.51 -4.80
N GLU A 106 8.62 4.75 -4.74
CA GLU A 106 9.09 5.86 -5.58
C GLU A 106 10.58 6.18 -5.36
N GLN A 107 11.02 6.20 -4.11
CA GLN A 107 12.38 6.54 -3.73
C GLN A 107 13.28 5.31 -3.55
N GLN A 108 12.80 4.14 -3.96
CA GLN A 108 13.57 2.88 -3.93
C GLN A 108 14.14 2.53 -2.54
N TRP A 109 13.35 2.79 -1.47
CA TRP A 109 13.76 2.38 -0.12
C TRP A 109 13.75 0.87 0.06
N VAL A 110 13.02 0.16 -0.80
CA VAL A 110 12.85 -1.28 -0.78
C VAL A 110 13.15 -1.89 -2.14
N GLU A 111 13.61 -3.13 -2.13
CA GLU A 111 13.97 -3.91 -3.32
C GLU A 111 13.15 -5.20 -3.39
N PRO A 112 12.95 -5.79 -4.59
CA PRO A 112 12.29 -7.09 -4.73
C PRO A 112 12.91 -8.14 -3.81
N GLY A 113 12.07 -8.94 -3.20
CA GLY A 113 12.49 -10.01 -2.28
C GLY A 113 12.88 -9.56 -0.88
N MET A 114 12.74 -8.29 -0.50
CA MET A 114 12.88 -7.86 0.89
C MET A 114 11.63 -8.20 1.71
N LEU A 115 11.82 -8.58 2.98
CA LEU A 115 10.78 -8.61 4.01
C LEU A 115 10.87 -7.32 4.83
N VAL A 116 9.81 -6.52 4.84
CA VAL A 116 9.80 -5.17 5.41
C VAL A 116 8.68 -5.00 6.43
N PRO A 117 8.98 -4.86 7.73
CA PRO A 117 7.99 -4.52 8.74
C PRO A 117 7.62 -3.04 8.71
N HIS A 118 6.36 -2.76 9.03
CA HIS A 118 5.82 -1.41 9.14
C HIS A 118 4.70 -1.35 10.19
N PHE A 119 4.38 -0.15 10.69
CA PHE A 119 3.20 0.01 11.57
C PHE A 119 1.90 -0.31 10.86
N ASP A 120 1.78 0.17 9.63
CA ASP A 120 0.55 0.16 8.84
C ASP A 120 0.52 -1.06 7.92
N THR A 121 -0.63 -1.67 7.81
CA THR A 121 -0.86 -2.82 6.91
C THR A 121 -0.80 -2.43 5.43
N HIS A 122 -1.00 -1.16 5.07
CA HIS A 122 -0.88 -0.68 3.69
C HIS A 122 0.55 -0.75 3.13
N ILE A 123 1.55 -1.07 3.95
CA ILE A 123 2.90 -1.42 3.48
C ILE A 123 2.89 -2.61 2.50
N SER A 124 1.84 -3.42 2.53
CA SER A 124 1.63 -4.48 1.53
C SER A 124 1.73 -3.98 0.09
N CYS A 125 1.54 -2.67 -0.16
CA CYS A 125 1.71 -2.06 -1.49
C CYS A 125 3.08 -2.30 -2.14
N ILE A 126 4.15 -2.48 -1.33
CA ILE A 126 5.48 -2.81 -1.87
C ILE A 126 5.54 -4.19 -2.55
N GLY A 127 4.52 -5.02 -2.31
CA GLY A 127 4.34 -6.26 -3.04
C GLY A 127 4.19 -6.08 -4.55
N ALA A 128 3.76 -4.91 -4.99
CA ALA A 128 3.69 -4.53 -6.40
C ALA A 128 5.04 -4.62 -7.14
N ILE A 129 6.13 -4.48 -6.41
CA ILE A 129 7.52 -4.58 -6.93
C ILE A 129 8.22 -5.86 -6.44
N GLY A 130 7.49 -6.83 -5.88
CA GLY A 130 8.06 -8.10 -5.42
C GLY A 130 8.72 -8.05 -4.04
N ALA A 131 8.51 -7.02 -3.23
CA ALA A 131 8.90 -7.00 -1.83
C ALA A 131 7.72 -7.44 -0.93
N LEU A 132 7.97 -8.01 0.24
CA LEU A 132 6.93 -8.46 1.15
C LEU A 132 6.80 -7.50 2.33
N GLY A 133 5.75 -6.67 2.31
CA GLY A 133 5.44 -5.75 3.40
C GLY A 133 4.54 -6.40 4.45
N VAL A 134 4.89 -6.27 5.72
CA VAL A 134 4.09 -6.82 6.83
C VAL A 134 3.76 -5.73 7.83
N GLY A 135 2.46 -5.49 8.03
CA GLY A 135 1.98 -4.60 9.07
C GLY A 135 2.06 -5.27 10.44
N CYS A 136 2.87 -4.73 11.35
CA CYS A 136 3.12 -5.34 12.64
C CYS A 136 2.77 -4.45 13.84
N LEU A 137 2.17 -3.26 13.63
CA LEU A 137 1.67 -2.39 14.70
C LEU A 137 2.63 -2.29 15.91
N LYS A 138 2.18 -2.73 17.08
CA LYS A 138 2.95 -2.68 18.34
C LYS A 138 4.19 -3.58 18.33
N GLU A 139 4.20 -4.63 17.52
CA GLU A 139 5.34 -5.55 17.38
C GLU A 139 6.54 -4.88 16.69
N MET A 140 6.37 -3.67 16.13
CA MET A 140 7.44 -2.89 15.51
C MET A 140 8.61 -2.55 16.46
N LEU A 141 8.39 -2.62 17.77
CA LEU A 141 9.42 -2.33 18.77
C LEU A 141 10.66 -3.22 18.59
N ARG A 142 10.47 -4.51 18.39
CA ARG A 142 11.58 -5.46 18.21
C ARG A 142 12.32 -5.29 16.88
N PRO A 143 11.65 -5.12 15.74
CA PRO A 143 12.30 -4.68 14.51
C PRO A 143 13.14 -3.40 14.66
N LEU A 144 12.67 -2.38 15.38
CA LEU A 144 13.40 -1.14 15.58
C LEU A 144 14.65 -1.34 16.44
N THR A 145 14.53 -2.03 17.57
CA THR A 145 15.61 -2.12 18.56
C THR A 145 16.63 -3.21 18.28
N GLN A 146 16.22 -4.28 17.62
CA GLN A 146 17.02 -5.49 17.39
C GLN A 146 17.21 -5.84 15.92
N GLY A 147 16.48 -5.19 15.00
CA GLY A 147 16.45 -5.58 13.59
C GLY A 147 15.81 -6.95 13.36
N LEU A 148 14.96 -7.41 14.28
CA LEU A 148 14.39 -8.75 14.27
C LEU A 148 12.85 -8.71 14.26
N LEU A 149 12.25 -9.48 13.37
CA LEU A 149 10.80 -9.71 13.29
C LEU A 149 10.52 -11.18 13.59
N TRP A 150 9.71 -11.45 14.61
CA TRP A 150 9.18 -12.79 14.85
C TRP A 150 7.79 -12.90 14.23
N MET A 151 7.56 -13.95 13.46
CA MET A 151 6.23 -14.29 12.97
C MET A 151 6.11 -15.76 12.60
N GLU A 152 4.88 -16.26 12.61
CA GLU A 152 4.50 -17.52 12.00
C GLU A 152 4.34 -17.33 10.49
N ILE A 153 4.79 -18.31 9.71
CA ILE A 153 4.68 -18.30 8.24
C ILE A 153 3.20 -18.51 7.85
N PRO A 154 2.57 -17.52 7.18
CA PRO A 154 1.21 -17.69 6.71
C PRO A 154 1.12 -18.69 5.55
N GLU A 155 -0.08 -19.26 5.35
CA GLU A 155 -0.40 -19.93 4.10
C GLU A 155 -0.35 -18.93 2.92
N VAL A 156 0.03 -19.45 1.75
CA VAL A 156 0.06 -18.67 0.51
C VAL A 156 -1.01 -19.18 -0.44
N VAL A 157 -1.83 -18.26 -0.93
CA VAL A 157 -2.80 -18.49 -2.01
C VAL A 157 -2.23 -17.90 -3.29
N ARG A 158 -2.15 -18.69 -4.34
CA ARG A 158 -1.73 -18.23 -5.66
C ARG A 158 -2.93 -17.74 -6.47
N VAL A 159 -2.79 -16.55 -7.06
CA VAL A 159 -3.75 -15.97 -8.02
C VAL A 159 -3.07 -15.85 -9.37
N GLU A 160 -3.42 -16.75 -10.29
CA GLU A 160 -2.93 -16.74 -11.67
C GLU A 160 -3.81 -15.83 -12.52
N LEU A 161 -3.21 -14.74 -12.98
CA LEU A 161 -3.86 -13.72 -13.79
C LEU A 161 -3.60 -13.96 -15.28
N HIS A 162 -4.67 -13.99 -16.06
CA HIS A 162 -4.64 -14.15 -17.52
C HIS A 162 -5.21 -12.91 -18.20
N GLY A 163 -4.95 -12.76 -19.49
CA GLY A 163 -5.48 -11.65 -20.27
C GLY A 163 -4.96 -10.27 -19.83
N SER A 164 -5.75 -9.25 -20.13
CA SER A 164 -5.47 -7.85 -19.77
C SER A 164 -6.76 -7.10 -19.49
N PHE A 165 -6.67 -6.02 -18.71
CA PHE A 165 -7.82 -5.19 -18.40
C PHE A 165 -8.48 -4.59 -19.65
N GLN A 166 -9.80 -4.53 -19.63
CA GLN A 166 -10.57 -3.76 -20.60
C GLN A 166 -10.39 -2.26 -20.36
N PRO A 167 -10.60 -1.40 -21.36
CA PRO A 167 -10.56 0.04 -21.20
C PRO A 167 -11.48 0.52 -20.06
N GLY A 168 -10.92 1.31 -19.12
CA GLY A 168 -11.64 1.82 -17.95
C GLY A 168 -11.64 0.90 -16.74
N VAL A 169 -11.08 -0.30 -16.83
CA VAL A 169 -10.86 -1.23 -15.69
C VAL A 169 -9.47 -1.03 -15.13
N MET A 170 -9.34 -1.00 -13.80
CA MET A 170 -8.11 -0.75 -13.08
C MET A 170 -7.90 -1.77 -11.94
N GLY A 171 -6.77 -1.70 -11.25
CA GLY A 171 -6.45 -2.60 -10.13
C GLY A 171 -7.50 -2.63 -9.02
N ARG A 172 -8.22 -1.52 -8.79
CA ARG A 172 -9.33 -1.48 -7.83
C ARG A 172 -10.49 -2.40 -8.22
N ASP A 173 -10.79 -2.52 -9.50
CA ASP A 173 -11.85 -3.40 -10.00
C ASP A 173 -11.46 -4.88 -9.79
N LEU A 174 -10.18 -5.22 -9.99
CA LEU A 174 -9.67 -6.55 -9.64
C LEU A 174 -9.85 -6.84 -8.14
N LEU A 175 -9.53 -5.88 -7.27
CA LEU A 175 -9.74 -6.07 -5.82
C LEU A 175 -11.21 -6.32 -5.50
N HIS A 176 -12.13 -5.53 -6.05
CA HIS A 176 -13.57 -5.72 -5.83
C HIS A 176 -14.06 -7.06 -6.39
N THR A 177 -13.53 -7.51 -7.53
CA THR A 177 -13.81 -8.83 -8.08
C THR A 177 -13.35 -9.94 -7.14
N LEU A 178 -12.14 -9.83 -6.57
CA LEU A 178 -11.66 -10.77 -5.55
C LEU A 178 -12.58 -10.79 -4.31
N VAL A 179 -13.06 -9.63 -3.87
CA VAL A 179 -14.04 -9.56 -2.76
C VAL A 179 -15.34 -10.27 -3.11
N MET A 180 -15.87 -10.08 -4.32
CA MET A 180 -17.12 -10.72 -4.77
C MET A 180 -16.98 -12.24 -4.90
N GLU A 181 -15.84 -12.72 -5.38
CA GLU A 181 -15.63 -14.15 -5.64
C GLU A 181 -15.17 -14.93 -4.40
N LEU A 182 -14.32 -14.32 -3.56
CA LEU A 182 -13.70 -14.99 -2.42
C LEU A 182 -14.38 -14.67 -1.08
N GLY A 183 -15.09 -13.56 -1.00
CA GLY A 183 -15.56 -13.02 0.29
C GLY A 183 -14.39 -12.53 1.15
N LEU A 184 -14.69 -12.08 2.38
CA LEU A 184 -13.69 -11.49 3.27
C LEU A 184 -12.96 -12.50 4.18
N SER A 185 -13.36 -13.76 4.18
CA SER A 185 -12.83 -14.76 5.13
C SER A 185 -11.90 -15.81 4.50
N ARG A 186 -12.06 -16.10 3.20
CA ARG A 186 -11.36 -17.20 2.52
C ARG A 186 -9.84 -17.03 2.54
N CYS A 187 -9.37 -15.78 2.42
CA CYS A 187 -7.94 -15.45 2.41
C CYS A 187 -7.47 -14.80 3.72
N SER A 188 -8.32 -14.79 4.75
CA SER A 188 -7.97 -14.18 6.04
C SER A 188 -6.75 -14.87 6.67
N GLY A 189 -5.78 -14.07 7.13
CA GLY A 189 -4.53 -14.56 7.71
C GLY A 189 -3.54 -15.14 6.70
N LYS A 190 -3.83 -15.13 5.40
CA LYS A 190 -2.98 -15.66 4.33
C LYS A 190 -2.25 -14.54 3.58
N ILE A 191 -1.32 -14.92 2.72
CA ILE A 191 -0.68 -14.02 1.75
C ILE A 191 -1.18 -14.38 0.36
N LEU A 192 -1.55 -13.36 -0.46
CA LEU A 192 -1.85 -13.57 -1.85
C LEU A 192 -0.60 -13.33 -2.71
N GLU A 193 -0.27 -14.33 -3.53
CA GLU A 193 0.82 -14.26 -4.49
C GLU A 193 0.24 -14.21 -5.91
N PHE A 194 0.42 -13.06 -6.59
CA PHE A 194 -0.08 -12.83 -7.93
C PHE A 194 0.96 -13.19 -8.98
N GLY A 195 0.58 -13.98 -9.97
CA GLY A 195 1.42 -14.35 -11.09
C GLY A 195 0.67 -14.54 -12.39
N GLY A 196 1.31 -15.18 -13.35
CA GLY A 196 0.79 -15.39 -14.67
C GLY A 196 1.02 -14.24 -15.66
N PRO A 197 0.67 -14.44 -16.93
CA PRO A 197 0.92 -13.46 -17.99
C PRO A 197 0.17 -12.13 -17.76
N GLY A 198 -1.03 -12.16 -17.16
CA GLY A 198 -1.79 -10.97 -16.80
C GLY A 198 -1.09 -10.13 -15.71
N ALA A 199 -0.44 -10.78 -14.73
CA ALA A 199 0.32 -10.08 -13.70
C ALA A 199 1.53 -9.33 -14.30
N ARG A 200 2.21 -9.91 -15.28
CA ARG A 200 3.34 -9.26 -15.98
C ARG A 200 2.93 -8.00 -16.74
N SER A 201 1.80 -8.07 -17.43
CA SER A 201 1.29 -6.96 -18.25
C SER A 201 0.58 -5.88 -17.45
N MET A 202 0.26 -6.15 -16.17
CA MET A 202 -0.47 -5.21 -15.32
C MET A 202 0.37 -3.96 -14.99
N PRO A 203 -0.17 -2.74 -15.17
CA PRO A 203 0.51 -1.50 -14.80
C PRO A 203 0.91 -1.49 -13.32
N LEU A 204 2.04 -0.85 -13.01
CA LEU A 204 2.56 -0.77 -11.63
C LEU A 204 1.54 -0.15 -10.68
N ALA A 205 0.87 0.94 -11.06
CA ALA A 205 -0.12 1.59 -10.19
C ALA A 205 -1.30 0.66 -9.87
N SER A 206 -1.75 -0.16 -10.83
CA SER A 206 -2.77 -1.17 -10.56
C SER A 206 -2.28 -2.25 -9.59
N ARG A 207 -1.03 -2.72 -9.72
CA ARG A 207 -0.42 -3.65 -8.77
C ARG A 207 -0.30 -3.03 -7.37
N VAL A 208 0.13 -1.76 -7.30
CA VAL A 208 0.20 -1.00 -6.04
C VAL A 208 -1.17 -0.93 -5.37
N THR A 209 -2.22 -0.59 -6.12
CA THR A 209 -3.59 -0.50 -5.60
C THR A 209 -4.09 -1.85 -5.06
N VAL A 210 -3.88 -2.94 -5.81
CA VAL A 210 -4.28 -4.29 -5.38
C VAL A 210 -3.56 -4.68 -4.08
N CYS A 211 -2.24 -4.59 -4.04
CA CYS A 211 -1.46 -4.93 -2.86
C CYS A 211 -1.78 -4.02 -1.67
N ASN A 212 -2.00 -2.72 -1.91
CA ASN A 212 -2.31 -1.75 -0.86
C ASN A 212 -3.62 -2.09 -0.13
N LEU A 213 -4.63 -2.52 -0.85
CA LEU A 213 -5.96 -2.76 -0.32
C LEU A 213 -6.23 -4.23 0.06
N ILE A 214 -5.24 -5.12 -0.08
CA ILE A 214 -5.42 -6.56 0.14
C ILE A 214 -5.81 -6.91 1.58
N ASN A 215 -5.43 -6.09 2.53
CA ASN A 215 -5.79 -6.23 3.94
C ASN A 215 -7.31 -6.15 4.18
N TYR A 216 -8.07 -5.55 3.28
CA TYR A 216 -9.54 -5.56 3.36
C TYR A 216 -10.15 -6.95 3.11
N LEU A 217 -9.41 -7.88 2.50
CA LEU A 217 -9.77 -9.30 2.42
C LEU A 217 -9.31 -10.09 3.65
N GLY A 218 -8.76 -9.41 4.67
CA GLY A 218 -8.18 -10.05 5.85
C GLY A 218 -6.79 -10.65 5.63
N CYS A 219 -6.19 -10.44 4.46
CA CYS A 219 -4.85 -10.95 4.16
C CYS A 219 -3.77 -10.25 4.99
N VAL A 220 -2.71 -10.99 5.31
CA VAL A 220 -1.51 -10.45 5.97
C VAL A 220 -0.75 -9.54 5.02
N SER A 221 -0.62 -9.94 3.76
CA SER A 221 0.08 -9.20 2.71
C SER A 221 -0.30 -9.71 1.32
N ALA A 222 0.26 -9.07 0.30
CA ALA A 222 0.22 -9.56 -1.08
C ALA A 222 1.55 -9.27 -1.77
N VAL A 223 1.89 -10.06 -2.79
CA VAL A 223 3.11 -9.85 -3.58
C VAL A 223 2.88 -10.27 -5.03
N PHE A 224 3.46 -9.53 -5.96
CA PHE A 224 3.56 -9.93 -7.35
C PHE A 224 4.89 -10.66 -7.54
N ASP A 225 4.82 -11.88 -8.09
CA ASP A 225 5.98 -12.68 -8.44
C ASP A 225 6.67 -12.08 -9.68
N PRO A 226 7.89 -11.56 -9.58
CA PRO A 226 8.58 -10.98 -10.73
C PRO A 226 8.92 -12.03 -11.82
N ASP A 227 9.07 -13.29 -11.44
CA ASP A 227 9.42 -14.41 -12.32
C ASP A 227 8.18 -15.26 -12.71
N ALA A 228 7.06 -14.67 -12.92
CA ALA A 228 5.69 -15.16 -13.08
C ALA A 228 5.45 -16.59 -13.65
N ASP A 229 6.46 -17.25 -14.20
CA ASP A 229 6.38 -18.59 -14.81
C ASP A 229 6.80 -19.74 -13.87
N ALA A 230 7.24 -19.43 -12.65
CA ALA A 230 7.70 -20.45 -11.69
C ALA A 230 6.50 -21.17 -11.04
N GLN A 231 5.92 -22.13 -11.75
CA GLN A 231 4.82 -22.95 -11.23
C GLN A 231 5.33 -24.13 -10.42
N THR A 232 5.15 -24.09 -9.11
CA THR A 232 5.21 -25.25 -8.23
C THR A 232 3.84 -25.37 -7.54
N GLU A 233 2.90 -26.09 -8.17
CA GLU A 233 1.52 -26.25 -7.69
C GLU A 233 1.42 -26.69 -6.23
N ASN A 234 2.34 -27.51 -5.77
CA ASN A 234 2.35 -28.04 -4.38
C ASN A 234 2.84 -27.02 -3.32
N ALA A 235 3.15 -25.77 -3.70
CA ALA A 235 3.66 -24.76 -2.77
C ALA A 235 2.57 -23.82 -2.22
N TYR A 236 1.32 -24.00 -2.64
CA TYR A 236 0.22 -23.11 -2.32
C TYR A 236 -0.91 -23.85 -1.59
N SER A 237 -1.56 -23.17 -0.65
CA SER A 237 -2.76 -23.73 0.00
C SER A 237 -3.97 -23.70 -0.94
N GLU A 238 -3.93 -22.83 -1.96
CA GLU A 238 -4.97 -22.71 -2.95
C GLU A 238 -4.42 -22.06 -4.23
N LEU A 239 -4.99 -22.43 -5.40
CA LEU A 239 -4.72 -21.85 -6.70
C LEU A 239 -6.02 -21.30 -7.29
N ILE A 240 -6.03 -20.02 -7.64
CA ILE A 240 -7.16 -19.28 -8.18
C ILE A 240 -6.78 -18.77 -9.58
N HIS A 241 -7.64 -18.97 -10.57
CA HIS A 241 -7.45 -18.44 -11.91
C HIS A 241 -8.43 -17.31 -12.18
N LEU A 242 -7.92 -16.17 -12.67
CA LEU A 242 -8.71 -15.01 -13.02
C LEU A 242 -8.32 -14.47 -14.41
N ASP A 243 -9.32 -14.22 -15.23
CA ASP A 243 -9.15 -13.53 -16.51
C ASP A 243 -9.45 -12.04 -16.34
N LEU A 244 -8.41 -11.22 -16.47
CA LEU A 244 -8.52 -9.76 -16.38
C LEU A 244 -9.46 -9.18 -17.46
N GLY A 245 -9.59 -9.86 -18.59
CA GLY A 245 -10.50 -9.46 -19.68
C GLY A 245 -11.98 -9.61 -19.34
N CYS A 246 -12.30 -10.41 -18.32
CA CYS A 246 -13.68 -10.63 -17.84
C CYS A 246 -14.08 -9.67 -16.70
N ILE A 247 -13.15 -8.87 -16.17
CA ILE A 247 -13.44 -7.92 -15.08
C ILE A 247 -14.16 -6.71 -15.65
N GLU A 248 -15.29 -6.37 -15.03
CA GLU A 248 -16.03 -5.15 -15.32
C GLU A 248 -15.79 -4.07 -14.24
N PRO A 249 -16.02 -2.78 -14.55
CA PRO A 249 -15.91 -1.74 -13.54
C PRO A 249 -16.80 -2.02 -12.34
N CYS A 250 -16.23 -1.91 -11.14
CA CYS A 250 -16.86 -2.27 -9.88
C CYS A 250 -16.78 -1.14 -8.85
N LEU A 251 -17.64 -1.22 -7.84
CA LEU A 251 -17.55 -0.38 -6.65
C LEU A 251 -17.97 -1.16 -5.41
N ALA A 252 -17.60 -0.65 -4.24
CA ALA A 252 -18.12 -1.14 -2.97
C ALA A 252 -19.18 -0.17 -2.44
N ALA A 253 -20.40 -0.67 -2.24
CA ALA A 253 -21.47 0.11 -1.65
C ALA A 253 -21.31 0.19 -0.11
N PRO A 254 -21.64 1.33 0.53
CA PRO A 254 -21.61 1.42 1.99
C PRO A 254 -22.44 0.32 2.67
N PRO A 255 -22.10 -0.08 3.90
CA PRO A 255 -21.00 0.42 4.73
C PRO A 255 -19.73 -0.43 4.65
N SER A 256 -19.65 -1.42 3.78
CA SER A 256 -18.54 -2.40 3.77
C SER A 256 -18.05 -2.70 2.37
N ILE A 257 -16.75 -3.00 2.24
CA ILE A 257 -16.17 -3.51 1.00
C ILE A 257 -16.80 -4.85 0.58
N ALA A 258 -17.36 -5.62 1.52
CA ALA A 258 -18.12 -6.83 1.23
C ALA A 258 -19.33 -6.59 0.31
N ASN A 259 -19.80 -5.35 0.24
CA ASN A 259 -20.86 -4.92 -0.66
C ASN A 259 -20.35 -4.53 -2.06
N ALA A 260 -19.24 -5.14 -2.49
CA ALA A 260 -18.72 -4.96 -3.82
C ALA A 260 -19.75 -5.43 -4.86
N VAL A 261 -19.98 -4.61 -5.87
CA VAL A 261 -20.95 -4.87 -6.94
C VAL A 261 -20.44 -4.29 -8.26
N PRO A 262 -20.87 -4.84 -9.41
CA PRO A 262 -20.66 -4.20 -10.71
C PRO A 262 -21.22 -2.78 -10.74
N LEU A 263 -20.51 -1.86 -11.38
CA LEU A 263 -20.90 -0.46 -11.51
C LEU A 263 -22.28 -0.29 -12.14
N SER A 264 -22.66 -1.19 -13.06
CA SER A 264 -23.96 -1.23 -13.71
C SER A 264 -25.14 -1.26 -12.72
N LYS A 265 -24.96 -1.88 -11.55
CA LYS A 265 -25.97 -1.95 -10.50
C LYS A 265 -26.13 -0.67 -9.67
N ALA A 266 -25.15 0.23 -9.73
CA ALA A 266 -25.14 1.48 -8.99
C ALA A 266 -25.25 2.72 -9.91
N ALA A 267 -25.35 2.49 -11.22
CA ALA A 267 -25.46 3.57 -12.20
C ALA A 267 -26.69 4.45 -11.92
N GLY A 268 -26.51 5.78 -11.99
CA GLY A 268 -27.57 6.76 -11.69
C GLY A 268 -27.67 7.17 -10.22
N THR A 269 -26.90 6.54 -9.31
CA THR A 269 -26.81 7.00 -7.92
C THR A 269 -26.20 8.41 -7.87
N GLN A 270 -26.90 9.33 -7.19
CA GLN A 270 -26.39 10.69 -7.02
C GLN A 270 -25.30 10.73 -5.97
N ILE A 271 -24.21 11.42 -6.31
CA ILE A 271 -23.06 11.63 -5.41
C ILE A 271 -22.92 13.12 -5.15
N ASP A 272 -22.85 13.51 -3.89
CA ASP A 272 -22.67 14.93 -3.50
C ASP A 272 -21.19 15.31 -3.40
N ILE A 273 -20.35 14.39 -2.92
CA ILE A 273 -18.91 14.59 -2.72
C ILE A 273 -18.15 13.41 -3.29
N GLY A 274 -17.17 13.69 -4.14
CA GLY A 274 -16.18 12.71 -4.61
C GLY A 274 -14.79 13.04 -4.08
N ILE A 275 -13.96 12.02 -3.91
CA ILE A 275 -12.54 12.15 -3.57
C ILE A 275 -11.75 11.20 -4.47
N ILE A 276 -10.77 11.75 -5.19
CA ILE A 276 -9.76 10.99 -5.92
C ILE A 276 -8.43 11.26 -5.24
N GLY A 277 -7.86 10.22 -4.64
CA GLY A 277 -6.68 10.43 -3.81
C GLY A 277 -6.35 9.27 -2.91
N THR A 278 -5.53 9.55 -1.90
CA THR A 278 -4.99 8.60 -0.93
C THR A 278 -3.93 7.66 -1.51
N CYS A 279 -3.47 6.70 -0.71
CA CYS A 279 -2.46 5.73 -1.13
C CYS A 279 -2.91 4.76 -2.23
N ALA A 280 -4.23 4.57 -2.39
CA ALA A 280 -4.79 3.60 -3.31
C ALA A 280 -5.64 4.21 -4.44
N GLY A 281 -5.62 5.53 -4.59
CA GLY A 281 -6.38 6.23 -5.62
C GLY A 281 -5.82 7.61 -5.95
N GLY A 282 -4.61 7.92 -5.47
CA GLY A 282 -3.89 9.16 -5.73
C GLY A 282 -2.64 8.97 -6.60
N GLY A 283 -2.54 7.85 -7.29
CA GLY A 283 -1.47 7.59 -8.25
C GLY A 283 -1.62 8.39 -9.53
N LEU A 284 -0.55 8.46 -10.33
CA LEU A 284 -0.56 9.25 -11.57
C LEU A 284 -1.60 8.73 -12.57
N GLU A 285 -1.79 7.41 -12.66
CA GLU A 285 -2.79 6.78 -13.53
C GLU A 285 -4.23 7.09 -13.10
N ASP A 286 -4.49 7.17 -11.77
CA ASP A 286 -5.80 7.59 -11.25
C ASP A 286 -6.11 9.03 -11.65
N LEU A 287 -5.11 9.93 -11.54
CA LEU A 287 -5.25 11.33 -11.93
C LEU A 287 -5.41 11.48 -13.45
N GLU A 288 -4.70 10.67 -14.24
CA GLU A 288 -4.85 10.64 -15.70
C GLU A 288 -6.25 10.21 -16.12
N ALA A 289 -6.77 9.12 -15.55
CA ALA A 289 -8.12 8.65 -15.80
C ALA A 289 -9.17 9.71 -15.43
N ALA A 290 -9.00 10.36 -14.28
CA ALA A 290 -9.87 11.45 -13.85
C ALA A 290 -9.80 12.65 -14.79
N ALA A 291 -8.60 13.06 -15.20
CA ALA A 291 -8.41 14.17 -16.15
C ALA A 291 -9.05 13.87 -17.51
N HIS A 292 -8.93 12.63 -18.00
CA HIS A 292 -9.59 12.21 -19.24
C HIS A 292 -11.11 12.34 -19.15
N VAL A 293 -11.72 11.91 -18.04
CA VAL A 293 -13.17 12.01 -17.82
C VAL A 293 -13.62 13.46 -17.69
N LEU A 294 -12.84 14.32 -17.04
CA LEU A 294 -13.20 15.70 -16.71
C LEU A 294 -12.85 16.72 -17.82
N SER A 295 -12.04 16.34 -18.79
CA SER A 295 -11.63 17.23 -19.87
C SER A 295 -12.84 17.83 -20.61
N GLY A 296 -12.90 19.17 -20.67
CA GLY A 296 -14.00 19.91 -21.28
C GLY A 296 -15.33 19.85 -20.53
N ARG A 297 -15.35 19.33 -19.31
CA ARG A 297 -16.57 19.21 -18.50
C ARG A 297 -16.46 20.07 -17.22
N ARG A 298 -17.61 20.32 -16.60
CA ARG A 298 -17.70 20.98 -15.30
C ARG A 298 -18.54 20.15 -14.34
N LEU A 299 -18.18 20.21 -13.06
CA LEU A 299 -19.01 19.62 -12.01
C LEU A 299 -20.39 20.23 -11.99
N ALA A 300 -21.40 19.42 -11.76
CA ALA A 300 -22.77 19.90 -11.59
C ALA A 300 -22.87 20.84 -10.37
N PRO A 301 -23.78 21.84 -10.40
CA PRO A 301 -23.97 22.76 -9.29
C PRO A 301 -24.19 22.01 -7.96
N GLY A 302 -23.52 22.47 -6.90
CA GLY A 302 -23.59 21.87 -5.56
C GLY A 302 -22.77 20.59 -5.36
N ARG A 303 -22.13 20.05 -6.40
CA ARG A 303 -21.24 18.89 -6.27
C ARG A 303 -19.81 19.30 -5.96
N LYS A 304 -19.10 18.47 -5.20
CA LYS A 304 -17.69 18.70 -4.85
C LYS A 304 -16.85 17.48 -5.24
N LEU A 305 -15.69 17.73 -5.82
CA LEU A 305 -14.69 16.70 -6.11
C LEU A 305 -13.33 17.17 -5.60
N TYR A 306 -12.75 16.40 -4.71
CA TYR A 306 -11.43 16.65 -4.15
C TYR A 306 -10.39 15.79 -4.87
N ILE A 307 -9.28 16.40 -5.27
CA ILE A 307 -8.14 15.72 -5.88
C ILE A 307 -6.96 15.81 -4.91
N SER A 308 -6.44 14.66 -4.50
CA SER A 308 -5.34 14.55 -3.52
C SER A 308 -4.31 13.53 -4.00
N PRO A 309 -3.22 13.94 -4.66
CA PRO A 309 -2.16 13.05 -5.10
C PRO A 309 -1.51 12.35 -3.89
N ALA A 310 -0.97 11.16 -4.10
CA ALA A 310 -0.32 10.38 -3.04
C ALA A 310 1.02 10.99 -2.61
N THR A 311 1.76 11.59 -3.56
CA THR A 311 3.09 12.19 -3.32
C THR A 311 3.26 13.51 -4.05
N ALA A 312 4.26 14.29 -3.64
CA ALA A 312 4.64 15.54 -4.30
C ALA A 312 5.21 15.29 -5.73
N ALA A 313 5.85 14.16 -5.95
CA ALA A 313 6.34 13.77 -7.26
C ALA A 313 5.19 13.50 -8.24
N ILE A 314 4.16 12.76 -7.81
CA ILE A 314 2.94 12.54 -8.59
C ILE A 314 2.23 13.86 -8.87
N GLN A 315 2.13 14.76 -7.88
CA GLN A 315 1.56 16.09 -8.06
C GLN A 315 2.30 16.87 -9.15
N SER A 316 3.64 16.92 -9.05
CA SER A 316 4.48 17.67 -9.99
C SER A 316 4.34 17.14 -11.42
N GLU A 317 4.30 15.82 -11.59
CA GLU A 317 4.11 15.20 -12.90
C GLU A 317 2.69 15.44 -13.45
N ALA A 318 1.66 15.36 -12.61
CA ALA A 318 0.29 15.66 -13.01
C ALA A 318 0.12 17.14 -13.44
N ILE A 319 0.81 18.08 -12.77
CA ILE A 319 0.88 19.48 -13.17
C ILE A 319 1.57 19.59 -14.52
N ARG A 320 2.72 18.96 -14.71
CA ARG A 320 3.48 18.97 -15.96
C ARG A 320 2.68 18.44 -17.16
N ARG A 321 1.84 17.44 -16.93
CA ARG A 321 0.93 16.87 -17.95
C ARG A 321 -0.33 17.71 -18.18
N GLY A 322 -0.54 18.79 -17.42
CA GLY A 322 -1.70 19.68 -17.55
C GLY A 322 -2.98 19.17 -16.86
N TYR A 323 -2.92 18.07 -16.09
CA TYR A 323 -4.12 17.53 -15.43
C TYR A 323 -4.70 18.50 -14.40
N TYR A 324 -3.85 19.22 -13.69
CA TYR A 324 -4.29 20.24 -12.72
C TYR A 324 -5.08 21.37 -13.34
N GLN A 325 -4.75 21.78 -14.57
CA GLN A 325 -5.56 22.76 -15.30
C GLN A 325 -6.96 22.21 -15.61
N ILE A 326 -7.03 20.94 -16.07
CA ILE A 326 -8.31 20.26 -16.34
C ILE A 326 -9.16 20.20 -15.07
N PHE A 327 -8.58 19.81 -13.94
CA PHE A 327 -9.28 19.76 -12.65
C PHE A 327 -9.78 21.13 -12.20
N SER A 328 -8.97 22.17 -12.35
CA SER A 328 -9.33 23.54 -12.05
C SER A 328 -10.50 24.02 -12.91
N ASP A 329 -10.43 23.80 -14.23
CA ASP A 329 -11.47 24.18 -15.17
C ASP A 329 -12.79 23.43 -14.91
N ALA A 330 -12.71 22.19 -14.45
CA ALA A 330 -13.85 21.38 -14.03
C ALA A 330 -14.48 21.86 -12.71
N GLY A 331 -13.77 22.69 -11.91
CA GLY A 331 -14.23 23.18 -10.60
C GLY A 331 -13.91 22.25 -9.44
N CYS A 332 -12.87 21.41 -9.56
CA CYS A 332 -12.40 20.52 -8.49
C CYS A 332 -11.66 21.30 -7.39
N PHE A 333 -11.68 20.74 -6.18
CA PHE A 333 -10.87 21.20 -5.06
C PHE A 333 -9.52 20.47 -5.07
N LEU A 334 -8.43 21.22 -5.22
CA LEU A 334 -7.08 20.67 -5.30
C LEU A 334 -6.43 20.66 -3.91
N ILE A 335 -6.09 19.48 -3.41
CA ILE A 335 -5.33 19.31 -2.17
C ILE A 335 -3.86 19.19 -2.56
N LEU A 336 -3.09 20.24 -2.29
CA LEU A 336 -1.68 20.27 -2.64
C LEU A 336 -0.84 19.62 -1.54
N LYS A 337 0.16 18.84 -1.94
CA LYS A 337 1.25 18.41 -1.05
C LYS A 337 2.25 19.56 -0.94
N SER A 338 2.79 19.79 0.24
CA SER A 338 3.89 20.74 0.44
C SER A 338 5.17 20.12 -0.12
N ASN A 339 5.88 20.88 -0.94
CA ASN A 339 7.27 20.56 -1.31
C ASN A 339 8.20 20.93 -0.17
#